data_f79b969c7ea65005a1d5a06a1b6f839d
#
_entry.id   f79b969c7ea65005a1d5a06a1b6f839d
#
_cell.length_a   1.000
_cell.length_b   1.000
_cell.length_c   1.000
_cell.angle_alpha   90.00
_cell.angle_beta   90.00
_cell.angle_gamma   90.00
#
_symmetry.space_group_name_H-M   'P 1'
#
loop_
_entity.id
_entity.type
_entity.pdbx_description
1 polymer ?
#
loop_
_entity_poly.entity_id
_entity_poly.type
_entity_poly.pdbx_seq_one_letter_code
_entity_poly.pdbx_strand_id
1 'polypeptide(L)'
;MSISRMASSSFRKIWKTTSLKPQENATVRGKYMVFEGSIENFIENGALVLEESISLFHGKSNPIRYFSVDELNAMNLEKHSMSFRERDVKWYKGFWDGRCVLVKEQSEKHNSDLRLATFREIVVAAQMSTHNNVHKLVGCFVETKYTVLVFEWVENDTLHDLIFKHKPALDWKERLRIAWEIAHAMSYLHTAFHRPIIHRSLKPQNVYLSKEDNTAKLSDFSLSISVPEGEEYVEDIVVGTFGYLAPEYSYFNRLAESVDVYTFGVFFLVILTGKDAVLRPVKPLEDSDEMTPLVEWVKNVFGYKCISEIVDPAITGTDEQVKQQLRASIELALRCTETEEDSRPTMVDVATQLKTIIKSSQSICPLSVTGQLSASCSHNLIC
;
A
#
# COMPACT_ATOMS: atom_id res chain seq x y z
N MET A 1 -31.73 -14.56 18.24
CA MET A 1 -31.76 -15.53 17.12
C MET A 1 -30.55 -15.23 16.25
N SER A 2 -29.57 -16.13 16.20
CA SER A 2 -28.25 -15.84 15.58
C SER A 2 -28.37 -15.70 14.07
N ILE A 3 -27.66 -14.73 13.50
CA ILE A 3 -27.54 -14.39 12.07
C ILE A 3 -27.15 -15.64 11.24
N SER A 4 -26.48 -16.62 11.84
CA SER A 4 -26.10 -17.90 11.24
C SER A 4 -27.28 -18.72 10.70
N ARG A 5 -28.48 -18.54 11.20
CA ARG A 5 -29.67 -19.26 10.72
C ARG A 5 -30.34 -18.64 9.49
N MET A 6 -30.19 -17.33 9.28
CA MET A 6 -30.76 -16.66 8.08
C MET A 6 -29.88 -16.84 6.83
N ALA A 7 -28.57 -16.85 6.97
CA ALA A 7 -27.64 -17.12 5.86
C ALA A 7 -27.87 -18.51 5.25
N SER A 8 -28.17 -19.52 6.06
CA SER A 8 -28.29 -20.92 5.61
C SER A 8 -29.46 -21.20 4.66
N SER A 9 -30.53 -20.39 4.66
CA SER A 9 -31.73 -20.67 3.85
C SER A 9 -31.66 -20.12 2.42
N SER A 10 -31.02 -18.97 2.22
CA SER A 10 -30.86 -18.36 0.89
C SER A 10 -29.75 -19.01 0.08
N PHE A 11 -28.67 -19.45 0.73
CA PHE A 11 -27.54 -20.12 0.09
C PHE A 11 -27.84 -21.57 -0.35
N ARG A 12 -28.73 -22.29 0.33
CA ARG A 12 -29.13 -23.67 -0.04
C ARG A 12 -29.84 -23.78 -1.40
N LYS A 13 -30.36 -22.69 -1.94
CA LYS A 13 -31.05 -22.70 -3.25
C LYS A 13 -30.12 -22.71 -4.45
N ILE A 14 -28.88 -22.29 -4.30
CA ILE A 14 -27.91 -22.15 -5.41
C ILE A 14 -27.18 -23.46 -5.72
N TRP A 15 -27.10 -24.40 -4.76
CA TRP A 15 -26.21 -25.57 -4.82
C TRP A 15 -26.88 -26.92 -5.00
N LYS A 16 -27.95 -27.04 -5.75
CA LYS A 16 -28.64 -28.35 -5.92
C LYS A 16 -27.97 -29.37 -6.84
N THR A 17 -26.75 -29.19 -7.32
CA THR A 17 -26.21 -30.08 -8.38
C THR A 17 -24.74 -30.46 -8.29
N THR A 18 -24.11 -30.69 -7.15
CA THR A 18 -22.86 -31.49 -7.14
C THR A 18 -22.58 -32.07 -5.77
N SER A 19 -22.61 -33.39 -5.65
CA SER A 19 -22.11 -34.14 -4.51
C SER A 19 -20.60 -34.29 -4.64
N LEU A 20 -19.80 -33.56 -3.86
CA LEU A 20 -18.35 -33.74 -3.73
C LEU A 20 -18.02 -34.29 -2.35
N LYS A 21 -17.14 -35.28 -2.32
CA LYS A 21 -16.55 -35.85 -1.10
C LYS A 21 -15.44 -34.92 -0.60
N PRO A 22 -15.23 -34.80 0.72
CA PRO A 22 -14.16 -33.95 1.24
C PRO A 22 -12.81 -34.61 0.99
N GLN A 23 -11.92 -33.91 0.28
CA GLN A 23 -10.51 -34.23 0.18
C GLN A 23 -9.66 -32.96 0.25
N GLU A 24 -8.55 -33.05 0.96
CA GLU A 24 -7.66 -31.93 1.30
C GLU A 24 -6.75 -31.58 0.11
N ASN A 25 -6.52 -30.27 -0.07
CA ASN A 25 -5.37 -29.64 -0.70
C ASN A 25 -5.39 -29.44 -2.22
N ALA A 26 -4.87 -28.27 -2.61
CA ALA A 26 -4.44 -28.00 -3.97
C ALA A 26 -3.40 -29.01 -4.41
N THR A 27 -3.64 -29.70 -5.51
CA THR A 27 -2.73 -30.68 -6.10
C THR A 27 -2.11 -30.12 -7.38
N VAL A 28 -0.89 -30.57 -7.71
CA VAL A 28 -0.23 -30.20 -8.96
C VAL A 28 -0.64 -31.17 -10.06
N ARG A 29 -1.30 -30.70 -11.11
CA ARG A 29 -1.62 -31.48 -12.30
C ARG A 29 -0.82 -30.96 -13.49
N GLY A 30 0.29 -31.62 -13.79
CA GLY A 30 1.28 -31.10 -14.74
C GLY A 30 1.99 -29.86 -14.16
N LYS A 31 1.90 -28.70 -14.84
CA LYS A 31 2.46 -27.43 -14.34
C LYS A 31 1.44 -26.54 -13.60
N TYR A 32 0.17 -26.92 -13.59
CA TYR A 32 -0.91 -26.10 -13.01
C TYR A 32 -1.31 -26.60 -11.62
N MET A 33 -1.75 -25.67 -10.79
CA MET A 33 -2.37 -25.96 -9.51
C MET A 33 -3.85 -26.25 -9.72
N VAL A 34 -4.38 -27.24 -9.00
CA VAL A 34 -5.79 -27.63 -8.99
C VAL A 34 -6.30 -27.52 -7.57
N PHE A 35 -7.42 -26.84 -7.40
CA PHE A 35 -8.07 -26.62 -6.11
C PHE A 35 -9.32 -27.51 -6.00
N GLU A 36 -9.60 -27.93 -4.78
CA GLU A 36 -10.83 -28.64 -4.43
C GLU A 36 -11.60 -27.81 -3.41
N GLY A 37 -12.89 -27.62 -3.63
CA GLY A 37 -13.77 -26.86 -2.76
C GLY A 37 -14.67 -27.72 -1.91
N SER A 38 -15.17 -27.21 -0.80
CA SER A 38 -16.25 -27.82 0.00
C SER A 38 -17.32 -26.81 0.36
N ILE A 39 -18.57 -27.31 0.50
CA ILE A 39 -19.71 -26.52 0.93
C ILE A 39 -19.52 -26.01 2.36
N GLU A 40 -18.93 -26.82 3.23
CA GLU A 40 -18.67 -26.46 4.62
C GLU A 40 -17.74 -25.24 4.68
N ASN A 41 -16.62 -25.26 3.94
CA ASN A 41 -15.72 -24.13 3.86
C ASN A 41 -16.39 -22.89 3.26
N PHE A 42 -17.20 -23.05 2.21
CA PHE A 42 -17.94 -21.94 1.60
C PHE A 42 -18.85 -21.24 2.62
N ILE A 43 -19.61 -22.04 3.41
CA ILE A 43 -20.52 -21.47 4.41
C ILE A 43 -19.72 -20.79 5.54
N GLU A 44 -18.68 -21.44 6.04
CA GLU A 44 -17.88 -20.92 7.15
C GLU A 44 -17.12 -19.64 6.76
N ASN A 45 -16.36 -19.70 5.67
CA ASN A 45 -15.56 -18.57 5.19
C ASN A 45 -16.46 -17.42 4.70
N GLY A 46 -17.58 -17.73 4.02
CA GLY A 46 -18.55 -16.73 3.58
C GLY A 46 -19.21 -16.02 4.75
N ALA A 47 -19.50 -16.72 5.86
CA ALA A 47 -19.99 -16.11 7.09
C ALA A 47 -18.97 -15.13 7.70
N LEU A 48 -17.69 -15.51 7.73
CA LEU A 48 -16.61 -14.65 8.26
C LEU A 48 -16.40 -13.40 7.39
N VAL A 49 -16.47 -13.51 6.06
CA VAL A 49 -16.45 -12.32 5.17
C VAL A 49 -17.62 -11.40 5.45
N LEU A 50 -18.81 -11.96 5.67
CA LEU A 50 -20.01 -11.17 5.98
C LEU A 50 -19.88 -10.50 7.35
N GLU A 51 -19.42 -11.20 8.38
CA GLU A 51 -19.20 -10.66 9.72
C GLU A 51 -18.21 -9.50 9.68
N GLU A 52 -17.08 -9.64 8.99
CA GLU A 52 -16.09 -8.57 8.82
C GLU A 52 -16.66 -7.38 8.03
N SER A 53 -17.46 -7.64 7.00
CA SER A 53 -18.16 -6.58 6.23
C SER A 53 -19.14 -5.80 7.09
N ILE A 54 -19.88 -6.47 7.98
CA ILE A 54 -20.79 -5.81 8.93
C ILE A 54 -19.99 -5.01 9.94
N SER A 55 -18.92 -5.57 10.48
CA SER A 55 -18.07 -4.93 11.49
C SER A 55 -17.43 -3.64 10.96
N LEU A 56 -16.83 -3.67 9.77
CA LEU A 56 -16.09 -2.54 9.22
C LEU A 56 -17.00 -1.52 8.52
N PHE A 57 -18.05 -1.96 7.82
CA PHE A 57 -18.82 -1.11 6.90
C PHE A 57 -20.33 -1.18 7.12
N HIS A 58 -20.80 -1.69 8.27
CA HIS A 58 -22.23 -1.86 8.58
C HIS A 58 -23.01 -2.64 7.49
N GLY A 59 -22.35 -3.59 6.84
CA GLY A 59 -22.90 -4.35 5.72
C GLY A 59 -23.06 -3.58 4.40
N LYS A 60 -22.65 -2.31 4.35
CA LYS A 60 -22.61 -1.50 3.11
C LYS A 60 -21.28 -1.70 2.41
N SER A 61 -21.05 -2.87 1.84
CA SER A 61 -19.84 -3.17 1.11
C SER A 61 -20.06 -3.19 -0.40
N ASN A 62 -19.02 -2.87 -1.16
CA ASN A 62 -19.00 -3.15 -2.59
C ASN A 62 -19.21 -4.65 -2.83
N PRO A 63 -19.90 -5.07 -3.89
CA PRO A 63 -20.07 -6.47 -4.20
C PRO A 63 -18.72 -7.17 -4.33
N ILE A 64 -18.53 -8.25 -3.56
CA ILE A 64 -17.36 -9.11 -3.65
C ILE A 64 -17.70 -10.24 -4.62
N ARG A 65 -16.86 -10.43 -5.65
CA ARG A 65 -16.99 -11.58 -6.53
C ARG A 65 -16.48 -12.84 -5.83
N TYR A 66 -17.31 -13.88 -5.80
CA TYR A 66 -16.90 -15.21 -5.39
C TYR A 66 -16.69 -16.08 -6.63
N PHE A 67 -15.50 -16.64 -6.77
CA PHE A 67 -15.18 -17.59 -7.81
C PHE A 67 -15.62 -18.98 -7.37
N SER A 68 -16.11 -19.78 -8.32
CA SER A 68 -16.31 -21.23 -8.11
C SER A 68 -15.00 -21.97 -8.30
N VAL A 69 -14.97 -23.25 -7.83
CA VAL A 69 -13.82 -24.13 -8.02
C VAL A 69 -13.49 -24.33 -9.50
N ASP A 70 -14.51 -24.42 -10.37
CA ASP A 70 -14.33 -24.60 -11.81
C ASP A 70 -13.72 -23.33 -12.44
N GLU A 71 -14.19 -22.15 -12.06
CA GLU A 71 -13.64 -20.86 -12.52
C GLU A 71 -12.18 -20.69 -12.10
N LEU A 72 -11.85 -21.01 -10.83
CA LEU A 72 -10.49 -20.91 -10.32
C LEU A 72 -9.54 -21.89 -11.05
N ASN A 73 -9.97 -23.12 -11.25
CA ASN A 73 -9.18 -24.11 -11.98
C ASN A 73 -9.02 -23.77 -13.47
N ALA A 74 -10.02 -23.11 -14.09
CA ALA A 74 -9.94 -22.62 -15.45
C ALA A 74 -8.92 -21.50 -15.66
N MET A 75 -8.48 -20.82 -14.59
CA MET A 75 -7.42 -19.79 -14.64
C MET A 75 -6.03 -20.37 -14.98
N ASN A 76 -5.84 -21.69 -14.97
CA ASN A 76 -4.56 -22.35 -15.25
C ASN A 76 -3.40 -21.79 -14.40
N LEU A 77 -3.55 -21.86 -13.08
CA LEU A 77 -2.66 -21.23 -12.12
C LEU A 77 -1.26 -21.85 -12.14
N GLU A 78 -0.26 -21.06 -12.48
CA GLU A 78 1.16 -21.40 -12.42
C GLU A 78 1.80 -20.76 -11.20
N LYS A 79 2.64 -21.51 -10.47
CA LYS A 79 3.35 -20.98 -9.31
C LYS A 79 4.20 -19.78 -9.71
N HIS A 80 4.04 -18.69 -8.99
CA HIS A 80 4.71 -17.43 -9.24
C HIS A 80 5.62 -17.05 -8.06
N SER A 81 6.84 -16.61 -8.35
CA SER A 81 7.76 -16.13 -7.31
C SER A 81 7.72 -14.64 -7.25
N MET A 82 7.08 -14.09 -6.23
CA MET A 82 7.23 -12.67 -5.91
C MET A 82 8.63 -12.42 -5.35
N SER A 83 9.23 -11.29 -5.67
CA SER A 83 10.59 -10.94 -5.23
C SER A 83 10.68 -10.73 -3.72
N PHE A 84 9.58 -10.36 -3.09
CA PHE A 84 9.42 -10.29 -1.64
C PHE A 84 8.64 -11.52 -1.15
N ARG A 85 9.33 -12.42 -0.46
CA ARG A 85 8.73 -13.64 0.09
C ARG A 85 8.13 -13.36 1.48
N GLU A 86 6.84 -13.20 1.57
CA GLU A 86 6.13 -13.55 2.79
C GLU A 86 6.20 -15.08 2.95
N ARG A 87 6.73 -15.56 4.08
CA ARG A 87 7.01 -17.00 4.29
C ARG A 87 5.76 -17.87 4.19
N ASP A 88 4.61 -17.27 4.32
CA ASP A 88 3.36 -17.95 4.59
C ASP A 88 2.28 -17.67 3.53
N VAL A 89 2.70 -17.12 2.39
CA VAL A 89 1.84 -16.80 1.25
C VAL A 89 2.41 -17.44 -0.01
N LYS A 90 1.53 -18.10 -0.77
CA LYS A 90 1.85 -18.63 -2.09
C LYS A 90 1.20 -17.76 -3.15
N TRP A 91 1.95 -17.46 -4.17
CA TRP A 91 1.50 -16.63 -5.28
C TRP A 91 1.45 -17.45 -6.57
N TYR A 92 0.43 -17.15 -7.39
CA TYR A 92 0.24 -17.77 -8.68
C TYR A 92 -0.11 -16.73 -9.73
N LYS A 93 0.36 -16.98 -10.95
CA LYS A 93 -0.10 -16.28 -12.15
C LYS A 93 -1.19 -17.11 -12.81
N GLY A 94 -2.28 -16.46 -13.20
CA GLY A 94 -3.39 -17.08 -13.91
C GLY A 94 -3.94 -16.20 -15.02
N PHE A 95 -4.98 -16.70 -15.71
CA PHE A 95 -5.70 -15.97 -16.75
C PHE A 95 -7.20 -16.00 -16.45
N TRP A 96 -7.80 -14.83 -16.44
CA TRP A 96 -9.22 -14.66 -16.23
C TRP A 96 -9.77 -13.61 -17.20
N ASP A 97 -10.87 -13.91 -17.91
CA ASP A 97 -11.52 -13.01 -18.86
C ASP A 97 -10.53 -12.34 -19.85
N GLY A 98 -9.63 -13.16 -20.41
CA GLY A 98 -8.62 -12.70 -21.38
C GLY A 98 -7.47 -11.87 -20.80
N ARG A 99 -7.41 -11.71 -19.47
CA ARG A 99 -6.38 -10.93 -18.77
C ARG A 99 -5.56 -11.80 -17.81
N CYS A 100 -4.32 -11.40 -17.59
CA CYS A 100 -3.53 -11.96 -16.49
C CYS A 100 -4.14 -11.55 -15.15
N VAL A 101 -4.09 -12.46 -14.18
CA VAL A 101 -4.46 -12.20 -12.78
C VAL A 101 -3.35 -12.70 -11.86
N LEU A 102 -3.25 -12.07 -10.70
CA LEU A 102 -2.37 -12.47 -9.60
C LEU A 102 -3.20 -13.12 -8.50
N VAL A 103 -2.85 -14.33 -8.12
CA VAL A 103 -3.61 -15.11 -7.15
C VAL A 103 -2.77 -15.35 -5.90
N LYS A 104 -3.32 -14.98 -4.74
CA LYS A 104 -2.73 -15.09 -3.40
C LYS A 104 -3.43 -16.21 -2.64
N GLU A 105 -2.68 -17.23 -2.22
CA GLU A 105 -3.14 -18.30 -1.33
C GLU A 105 -2.37 -18.24 -0.02
N GLN A 106 -3.08 -18.24 1.10
CA GLN A 106 -2.43 -18.37 2.40
C GLN A 106 -1.92 -19.80 2.64
N SER A 107 -0.76 -19.93 3.28
CA SER A 107 -0.15 -21.24 3.58
C SER A 107 -0.77 -21.92 4.81
N GLU A 108 -0.70 -23.25 4.84
CA GLU A 108 -1.30 -24.12 5.85
C GLU A 108 -0.78 -23.96 7.30
N LYS A 109 0.27 -23.17 7.50
CA LYS A 109 0.98 -23.10 8.79
C LYS A 109 0.39 -22.12 9.80
N HIS A 110 -0.84 -21.61 9.58
CA HIS A 110 -1.30 -20.43 10.28
C HIS A 110 -2.35 -20.63 11.35
N ASN A 111 -2.18 -19.80 12.39
CA ASN A 111 -3.03 -19.53 13.52
C ASN A 111 -4.34 -18.82 13.07
N SER A 112 -5.39 -18.88 13.91
CA SER A 112 -6.70 -18.23 13.72
C SER A 112 -6.63 -16.76 13.31
N ASP A 113 -5.64 -16.04 13.82
CA ASP A 113 -5.52 -14.58 13.64
C ASP A 113 -5.20 -14.18 12.19
N LEU A 114 -4.40 -15.00 11.49
CA LEU A 114 -4.07 -14.78 10.07
C LEU A 114 -5.25 -15.13 9.14
N ARG A 115 -6.11 -16.04 9.56
CA ARG A 115 -7.35 -16.32 8.83
C ARG A 115 -8.28 -15.10 8.86
N LEU A 116 -8.47 -14.46 10.02
CA LEU A 116 -9.26 -13.22 10.14
C LEU A 116 -8.64 -12.07 9.34
N ALA A 117 -7.32 -11.95 9.34
CA ALA A 117 -6.61 -10.96 8.52
C ALA A 117 -6.90 -11.09 7.01
N THR A 118 -7.08 -12.33 6.51
CA THR A 118 -7.46 -12.55 5.10
C THR A 118 -8.86 -12.04 4.79
N PHE A 119 -9.84 -12.29 5.67
CA PHE A 119 -11.20 -11.80 5.46
C PHE A 119 -11.26 -10.28 5.53
N ARG A 120 -10.50 -9.67 6.42
CA ARG A 120 -10.32 -8.22 6.50
C ARG A 120 -9.73 -7.66 5.20
N GLU A 121 -8.67 -8.29 4.69
CA GLU A 121 -8.08 -7.92 3.40
C GLU A 121 -9.10 -7.97 2.26
N ILE A 122 -9.92 -9.02 2.18
CA ILE A 122 -10.99 -9.13 1.16
C ILE A 122 -11.95 -7.96 1.26
N VAL A 123 -12.46 -7.67 2.45
CA VAL A 123 -13.51 -6.68 2.66
C VAL A 123 -12.99 -5.27 2.41
N VAL A 124 -11.81 -4.92 2.94
CA VAL A 124 -11.20 -3.59 2.74
C VAL A 124 -10.75 -3.41 1.30
N ALA A 125 -10.06 -4.40 0.70
CA ALA A 125 -9.64 -4.32 -0.71
C ALA A 125 -10.82 -4.19 -1.67
N ALA A 126 -11.95 -4.87 -1.41
CA ALA A 126 -13.17 -4.72 -2.22
C ALA A 126 -13.71 -3.28 -2.14
N GLN A 127 -13.74 -2.67 -0.96
CA GLN A 127 -14.16 -1.27 -0.79
C GLN A 127 -13.22 -0.29 -1.50
N MET A 128 -11.93 -0.56 -1.43
CA MET A 128 -10.89 0.27 -2.04
C MET A 128 -10.73 0.06 -3.55
N SER A 129 -11.35 -0.97 -4.15
CA SER A 129 -11.16 -1.36 -5.56
C SER A 129 -11.59 -0.31 -6.58
N THR A 130 -12.36 0.71 -6.17
CA THR A 130 -12.72 1.85 -7.01
C THR A 130 -11.65 2.93 -7.07
N HIS A 131 -10.68 2.92 -6.16
CA HIS A 131 -9.60 3.89 -6.13
C HIS A 131 -8.46 3.50 -7.09
N ASN A 132 -8.00 4.44 -7.91
CA ASN A 132 -7.01 4.16 -8.95
C ASN A 132 -5.65 3.72 -8.40
N ASN A 133 -5.27 4.25 -7.23
CA ASN A 133 -3.98 3.96 -6.59
C ASN A 133 -4.06 2.81 -5.58
N VAL A 134 -4.92 1.83 -5.85
CA VAL A 134 -5.07 0.61 -5.06
C VAL A 134 -4.96 -0.61 -5.97
N HIS A 135 -4.27 -1.64 -5.49
CA HIS A 135 -4.19 -2.94 -6.14
C HIS A 135 -5.56 -3.62 -6.07
N LYS A 136 -6.23 -3.72 -7.21
CA LYS A 136 -7.65 -4.08 -7.26
C LYS A 136 -7.88 -5.56 -6.97
N LEU A 137 -8.74 -5.83 -6.00
CA LEU A 137 -9.30 -7.16 -5.79
C LEU A 137 -10.33 -7.45 -6.90
N VAL A 138 -10.08 -8.49 -7.68
CA VAL A 138 -11.00 -9.00 -8.72
C VAL A 138 -12.07 -9.89 -8.09
N GLY A 139 -11.69 -10.64 -7.06
CA GLY A 139 -12.59 -11.50 -6.29
C GLY A 139 -11.84 -12.45 -5.38
N CYS A 140 -12.57 -13.37 -4.76
CA CYS A 140 -12.01 -14.36 -3.87
C CYS A 140 -12.64 -15.75 -4.08
N PHE A 141 -11.95 -16.78 -3.58
CA PHE A 141 -12.43 -18.14 -3.55
C PHE A 141 -12.40 -18.64 -2.10
N VAL A 142 -13.57 -18.99 -1.58
CA VAL A 142 -13.79 -19.27 -0.16
C VAL A 142 -14.17 -20.74 0.13
N GLU A 143 -14.21 -21.59 -0.89
CA GLU A 143 -14.58 -23.01 -0.75
C GLU A 143 -13.44 -23.88 -0.20
N THR A 144 -12.20 -23.37 -0.13
CA THR A 144 -11.04 -24.03 0.46
C THR A 144 -10.87 -23.69 1.92
N LYS A 145 -10.17 -24.54 2.66
CA LYS A 145 -9.78 -24.29 4.05
C LYS A 145 -9.05 -22.95 4.21
N TYR A 146 -8.21 -22.61 3.23
CA TYR A 146 -7.49 -21.33 3.15
C TYR A 146 -8.02 -20.53 1.98
N THR A 147 -8.57 -19.39 2.27
CA THR A 147 -9.19 -18.51 1.28
C THR A 147 -8.16 -18.01 0.27
N VAL A 148 -8.55 -17.99 -1.00
CA VAL A 148 -7.73 -17.53 -2.11
C VAL A 148 -8.24 -16.17 -2.59
N LEU A 149 -7.35 -15.20 -2.76
CA LEU A 149 -7.65 -13.86 -3.28
C LEU A 149 -7.15 -13.76 -4.72
N VAL A 150 -7.95 -13.14 -5.57
CA VAL A 150 -7.62 -12.89 -6.97
C VAL A 150 -7.54 -11.38 -7.19
N PHE A 151 -6.37 -10.90 -7.58
CA PHE A 151 -6.08 -9.49 -7.85
C PHE A 151 -5.84 -9.25 -9.33
N GLU A 152 -5.95 -7.99 -9.77
CA GLU A 152 -5.44 -7.57 -11.06
C GLU A 152 -3.95 -7.93 -11.18
N TRP A 153 -3.51 -8.17 -12.41
CA TRP A 153 -2.10 -8.48 -12.63
C TRP A 153 -1.24 -7.24 -12.42
N VAL A 154 -0.18 -7.40 -11.63
CA VAL A 154 0.94 -6.47 -11.54
C VAL A 154 2.22 -7.24 -11.88
N GLU A 155 3.15 -6.59 -12.54
CA GLU A 155 4.45 -7.22 -12.76
C GLU A 155 5.21 -7.30 -11.42
N ASN A 156 6.18 -8.21 -11.35
CA ASN A 156 6.80 -8.72 -10.13
C ASN A 156 7.48 -7.69 -9.23
N ASP A 157 7.58 -6.44 -9.67
CA ASP A 157 8.41 -5.45 -9.00
C ASP A 157 7.58 -4.59 -8.05
N THR A 158 7.88 -4.73 -6.77
CA THR A 158 7.43 -3.78 -5.76
C THR A 158 8.25 -2.49 -5.84
N LEU A 159 7.74 -1.42 -5.26
CA LEU A 159 8.50 -0.17 -5.12
C LEU A 159 9.84 -0.40 -4.39
N HIS A 160 9.89 -1.36 -3.46
CA HIS A 160 11.13 -1.77 -2.81
C HIS A 160 12.16 -2.28 -3.84
N ASP A 161 11.74 -3.15 -4.76
CA ASP A 161 12.63 -3.69 -5.77
C ASP A 161 13.13 -2.61 -6.73
N LEU A 162 12.27 -1.68 -7.10
CA LEU A 162 12.61 -0.56 -7.97
C LEU A 162 13.60 0.42 -7.31
N ILE A 163 13.53 0.60 -5.99
CA ILE A 163 14.47 1.45 -5.27
C ILE A 163 15.81 0.73 -5.05
N PHE A 164 15.78 -0.53 -4.61
CA PHE A 164 16.98 -1.19 -4.08
C PHE A 164 17.66 -2.16 -5.04
N LYS A 165 16.95 -2.68 -6.07
CA LYS A 165 17.47 -3.76 -6.92
C LYS A 165 17.61 -3.36 -8.40
N HIS A 166 16.76 -2.47 -8.90
CA HIS A 166 16.69 -2.17 -10.34
C HIS A 166 17.57 -1.02 -10.78
N LYS A 167 17.99 -1.08 -12.04
CA LYS A 167 18.68 0.01 -12.75
C LYS A 167 18.07 0.15 -14.16
N PRO A 168 17.75 1.36 -14.64
CA PRO A 168 17.92 2.63 -13.92
C PRO A 168 16.98 2.76 -12.73
N ALA A 169 17.42 3.47 -11.68
CA ALA A 169 16.60 3.77 -10.52
C ALA A 169 15.54 4.83 -10.89
N LEU A 170 14.44 4.86 -10.11
CA LEU A 170 13.40 5.86 -10.24
C LEU A 170 13.95 7.28 -10.09
N ASP A 171 13.59 8.16 -11.01
CA ASP A 171 13.97 9.57 -10.93
C ASP A 171 13.19 10.33 -9.84
N TRP A 172 13.57 11.61 -9.62
CA TRP A 172 12.92 12.44 -8.59
C TRP A 172 11.42 12.66 -8.85
N LYS A 173 11.06 12.89 -10.10
CA LYS A 173 9.64 13.17 -10.45
C LYS A 173 8.77 11.96 -10.24
N GLU A 174 9.27 10.79 -10.58
CA GLU A 174 8.58 9.51 -10.34
C GLU A 174 8.41 9.25 -8.84
N ARG A 175 9.45 9.43 -8.04
CA ARG A 175 9.38 9.24 -6.58
C ARG A 175 8.38 10.18 -5.93
N LEU A 176 8.37 11.45 -6.31
CA LEU A 176 7.45 12.45 -5.80
C LEU A 176 6.00 12.17 -6.22
N ARG A 177 5.78 11.72 -7.46
CA ARG A 177 4.48 11.28 -7.96
C ARG A 177 3.96 10.07 -7.17
N ILE A 178 4.80 9.04 -6.99
CA ILE A 178 4.47 7.84 -6.21
C ILE A 178 4.07 8.22 -4.78
N ALA A 179 4.84 9.08 -4.13
CA ALA A 179 4.52 9.54 -2.78
C ALA A 179 3.15 10.24 -2.73
N TRP A 180 2.84 11.10 -3.71
CA TRP A 180 1.55 11.77 -3.81
C TRP A 180 0.39 10.79 -4.05
N GLU A 181 0.56 9.83 -4.95
CA GLU A 181 -0.45 8.82 -5.28
C GLU A 181 -0.78 7.93 -4.07
N ILE A 182 0.24 7.52 -3.31
CA ILE A 182 0.04 6.74 -2.08
C ILE A 182 -0.57 7.59 -0.97
N ALA A 183 -0.15 8.85 -0.79
CA ALA A 183 -0.79 9.77 0.16
C ALA A 183 -2.29 9.96 -0.16
N HIS A 184 -2.65 10.00 -1.44
CA HIS A 184 -4.04 10.10 -1.88
C HIS A 184 -4.84 8.84 -1.55
N ALA A 185 -4.27 7.64 -1.76
CA ALA A 185 -4.92 6.38 -1.37
C ALA A 185 -5.10 6.28 0.16
N MET A 186 -4.10 6.69 0.96
CA MET A 186 -4.19 6.72 2.42
C MET A 186 -5.23 7.74 2.91
N SER A 187 -5.27 8.93 2.29
CA SER A 187 -6.29 9.94 2.59
C SER A 187 -7.71 9.40 2.34
N TYR A 188 -7.90 8.62 1.26
CA TYR A 188 -9.18 7.99 0.96
C TYR A 188 -9.58 6.95 2.02
N LEU A 189 -8.64 6.13 2.52
CA LEU A 189 -8.88 5.21 3.65
C LEU A 189 -9.38 5.92 4.91
N HIS A 190 -8.80 7.08 5.21
CA HIS A 190 -9.13 7.83 6.41
C HIS A 190 -10.45 8.62 6.31
N THR A 191 -10.89 9.00 5.08
CA THR A 191 -11.97 9.98 4.94
C THR A 191 -13.18 9.52 4.14
N ALA A 192 -13.06 8.47 3.32
CA ALA A 192 -14.14 8.08 2.42
C ALA A 192 -15.20 7.17 3.07
N PHE A 193 -14.91 6.62 4.23
CA PHE A 193 -15.79 5.70 4.93
C PHE A 193 -16.40 6.37 6.16
N HIS A 194 -17.49 5.79 6.67
CA HIS A 194 -18.18 6.31 7.86
C HIS A 194 -17.26 6.36 9.09
N ARG A 195 -16.32 5.44 9.16
CA ARG A 195 -15.27 5.37 10.18
C ARG A 195 -13.91 5.30 9.48
N PRO A 196 -12.89 6.00 10.00
CA PRO A 196 -11.54 5.89 9.47
C PRO A 196 -11.05 4.44 9.47
N ILE A 197 -10.38 4.05 8.40
CA ILE A 197 -9.68 2.78 8.29
C ILE A 197 -8.18 3.04 8.35
N ILE A 198 -7.51 2.45 9.32
CA ILE A 198 -6.06 2.53 9.50
C ILE A 198 -5.43 1.35 8.77
N HIS A 199 -4.45 1.61 7.90
CA HIS A 199 -3.82 0.59 7.05
C HIS A 199 -2.82 -0.30 7.80
N ARG A 200 -1.95 0.28 8.65
CA ARG A 200 -0.93 -0.37 9.52
C ARG A 200 0.22 -1.08 8.79
N SER A 201 0.19 -1.21 7.48
CA SER A 201 1.15 -2.03 6.71
C SER A 201 1.83 -1.26 5.56
N LEU A 202 1.81 0.09 5.56
CA LEU A 202 2.45 0.86 4.51
C LEU A 202 3.97 0.72 4.56
N LYS A 203 4.54 0.21 3.47
CA LYS A 203 5.98 0.08 3.22
C LYS A 203 6.22 -0.12 1.73
N PRO A 204 7.42 0.10 1.19
CA PRO A 204 7.70 -0.05 -0.24
C PRO A 204 7.41 -1.45 -0.81
N GLN A 205 7.44 -2.50 0.03
CA GLN A 205 7.10 -3.86 -0.36
C GLN A 205 5.60 -4.04 -0.68
N ASN A 206 4.75 -3.18 -0.11
CA ASN A 206 3.29 -3.22 -0.27
C ASN A 206 2.79 -2.16 -1.28
N VAL A 207 3.68 -1.64 -2.11
CA VAL A 207 3.36 -0.73 -3.21
C VAL A 207 3.87 -1.33 -4.52
N TYR A 208 2.98 -1.49 -5.50
CA TYR A 208 3.32 -1.92 -6.86
C TYR A 208 3.26 -0.74 -7.82
N LEU A 209 4.01 -0.82 -8.92
CA LEU A 209 3.85 0.08 -10.06
C LEU A 209 3.23 -0.68 -11.22
N SER A 210 2.10 -0.16 -11.72
CA SER A 210 1.49 -0.64 -12.96
C SER A 210 2.38 -0.24 -14.14
N LYS A 211 2.74 -1.20 -14.98
CA LYS A 211 3.50 -0.90 -16.21
C LYS A 211 2.64 -0.30 -17.33
N GLU A 212 1.33 -0.51 -17.27
CA GLU A 212 0.41 0.00 -18.30
C GLU A 212 0.32 1.53 -18.25
N ASP A 213 0.19 2.09 -17.05
CA ASP A 213 -0.05 3.52 -16.81
C ASP A 213 0.96 4.14 -15.82
N ASN A 214 1.94 3.38 -15.38
CA ASN A 214 2.97 3.79 -14.41
C ASN A 214 2.40 4.30 -13.07
N THR A 215 1.16 3.94 -12.70
CA THR A 215 0.53 4.34 -11.43
C THR A 215 1.02 3.50 -10.25
N ALA A 216 1.21 4.15 -9.09
CA ALA A 216 1.47 3.45 -7.84
C ALA A 216 0.17 2.87 -7.27
N LYS A 217 0.23 1.64 -6.80
CA LYS A 217 -0.90 0.88 -6.26
C LYS A 217 -0.59 0.34 -4.88
N LEU A 218 -1.31 0.86 -3.88
CA LEU A 218 -1.27 0.40 -2.50
C LEU A 218 -1.91 -0.99 -2.39
N SER A 219 -1.31 -1.89 -1.62
CA SER A 219 -1.78 -3.25 -1.41
C SER A 219 -1.64 -3.68 0.05
N ASP A 220 -2.07 -4.90 0.36
CA ASP A 220 -1.96 -5.56 1.67
C ASP A 220 -2.77 -4.85 2.77
N PHE A 221 -4.09 -5.04 2.74
CA PHE A 221 -5.01 -4.53 3.74
C PHE A 221 -5.27 -5.52 4.90
N SER A 222 -4.46 -6.56 5.02
CA SER A 222 -4.64 -7.64 6.01
C SER A 222 -4.58 -7.16 7.46
N LEU A 223 -3.81 -6.11 7.73
CA LEU A 223 -3.68 -5.51 9.06
C LEU A 223 -4.62 -4.33 9.30
N SER A 224 -5.45 -3.95 8.32
CA SER A 224 -6.31 -2.77 8.44
C SER A 224 -7.32 -2.91 9.59
N ILE A 225 -7.64 -1.81 10.26
CA ILE A 225 -8.61 -1.74 11.34
C ILE A 225 -9.39 -0.44 11.27
N SER A 226 -10.67 -0.46 11.68
CA SER A 226 -11.45 0.77 11.80
C SER A 226 -11.44 1.31 13.22
N VAL A 227 -11.36 2.64 13.36
CA VAL A 227 -11.62 3.31 14.64
C VAL A 227 -13.12 3.23 14.93
N PRO A 228 -13.56 2.79 16.13
CA PRO A 228 -14.98 2.73 16.49
C PRO A 228 -15.64 4.12 16.41
N GLU A 229 -16.95 4.15 16.15
CA GLU A 229 -17.69 5.41 16.09
C GLU A 229 -17.70 6.12 17.44
N GLY A 230 -17.32 7.40 17.45
CA GLY A 230 -17.23 8.23 18.65
C GLY A 230 -15.94 8.08 19.45
N GLU A 231 -15.06 7.19 19.04
CA GLU A 231 -13.73 7.03 19.66
C GLU A 231 -12.66 7.77 18.84
N GLU A 232 -11.65 8.29 19.53
CA GLU A 232 -10.49 8.96 18.89
C GLU A 232 -9.44 7.94 18.47
N TYR A 233 -9.39 6.77 19.09
CA TYR A 233 -8.44 5.70 18.78
C TYR A 233 -9.04 4.33 19.14
N VAL A 234 -8.38 3.27 18.69
CA VAL A 234 -8.66 1.88 19.09
C VAL A 234 -7.41 1.26 19.69
N GLU A 235 -7.57 0.46 20.74
CA GLU A 235 -6.46 -0.33 21.27
C GLU A 235 -6.41 -1.70 20.61
N ASP A 236 -5.22 -2.07 20.08
CA ASP A 236 -5.00 -3.39 19.48
C ASP A 236 -3.52 -3.80 19.66
N ILE A 237 -3.27 -5.10 19.53
CA ILE A 237 -1.91 -5.64 19.61
C ILE A 237 -0.97 -4.97 18.61
N VAL A 238 0.29 -4.79 19.02
CA VAL A 238 1.29 -4.18 18.15
C VAL A 238 1.69 -5.17 17.05
N VAL A 239 1.31 -4.84 15.83
CA VAL A 239 1.68 -5.58 14.61
C VAL A 239 2.20 -4.61 13.55
N GLY A 240 3.08 -5.08 12.67
CA GLY A 240 3.64 -4.26 11.60
C GLY A 240 5.12 -4.55 11.38
N THR A 241 5.79 -3.63 10.69
CA THR A 241 7.21 -3.77 10.34
C THR A 241 8.05 -2.85 11.19
N PHE A 242 9.04 -3.41 11.89
CA PHE A 242 9.99 -2.63 12.69
C PHE A 242 10.64 -1.51 11.86
N GLY A 243 10.76 -0.32 12.45
CA GLY A 243 11.22 0.90 11.80
C GLY A 243 10.09 1.76 11.22
N TYR A 244 8.88 1.20 11.00
CA TYR A 244 7.70 1.93 10.52
C TYR A 244 6.66 2.23 11.60
N LEU A 245 6.79 1.60 12.77
CA LEU A 245 5.82 1.70 13.86
C LEU A 245 5.89 3.06 14.54
N ALA A 246 4.75 3.71 14.69
CA ALA A 246 4.61 4.96 15.43
C ALA A 246 4.85 4.74 16.94
N PRO A 247 5.43 5.74 17.66
CA PRO A 247 5.75 5.60 19.09
C PRO A 247 4.53 5.27 19.95
N GLU A 248 3.41 6.00 19.80
CA GLU A 248 2.17 5.79 20.55
C GLU A 248 1.60 4.38 20.34
N TYR A 249 1.72 3.85 19.14
CA TYR A 249 1.30 2.49 18.87
C TYR A 249 2.23 1.46 19.48
N SER A 250 3.56 1.68 19.38
CA SER A 250 4.58 0.76 19.91
C SER A 250 4.57 0.67 21.43
N TYR A 251 4.30 1.79 22.13
CA TYR A 251 4.39 1.86 23.59
C TYR A 251 3.04 1.75 24.30
N PHE A 252 1.96 2.17 23.66
CA PHE A 252 0.64 2.31 24.30
C PHE A 252 -0.48 1.54 23.59
N ASN A 253 -0.17 0.81 22.50
CA ASN A 253 -1.13 0.07 21.68
C ASN A 253 -2.25 0.95 21.07
N ARG A 254 -2.07 2.28 21.03
CA ARG A 254 -3.07 3.24 20.54
C ARG A 254 -2.96 3.37 19.02
N LEU A 255 -4.10 3.22 18.34
CA LEU A 255 -4.22 3.28 16.89
C LEU A 255 -5.24 4.35 16.52
N ALA A 256 -4.76 5.38 15.84
CA ALA A 256 -5.53 6.41 15.17
C ALA A 256 -4.95 6.64 13.76
N GLU A 257 -5.55 7.51 12.97
CA GLU A 257 -5.04 7.86 11.64
C GLU A 257 -3.61 8.42 11.68
N SER A 258 -3.23 9.04 12.79
CA SER A 258 -1.88 9.56 13.05
C SER A 258 -0.78 8.49 12.97
N VAL A 259 -1.10 7.21 13.24
CA VAL A 259 -0.18 6.08 13.10
C VAL A 259 0.20 5.86 11.62
N ASP A 260 -0.78 5.92 10.73
CA ASP A 260 -0.53 5.81 9.29
C ASP A 260 0.23 7.03 8.74
N VAL A 261 -0.01 8.22 9.30
CA VAL A 261 0.75 9.44 8.95
C VAL A 261 2.23 9.26 9.31
N TYR A 262 2.52 8.75 10.51
CA TYR A 262 3.90 8.43 10.90
C TYR A 262 4.54 7.42 9.95
N THR A 263 3.83 6.32 9.69
CA THR A 263 4.29 5.28 8.77
C THR A 263 4.53 5.82 7.37
N PHE A 264 3.66 6.72 6.89
CA PHE A 264 3.86 7.43 5.62
C PHE A 264 5.12 8.31 5.63
N GLY A 265 5.39 9.00 6.73
CA GLY A 265 6.61 9.79 6.89
C GLY A 265 7.87 8.93 6.72
N VAL A 266 7.92 7.78 7.40
CA VAL A 266 9.02 6.80 7.25
C VAL A 266 9.12 6.28 5.81
N PHE A 267 7.98 5.87 5.23
CA PHE A 267 7.90 5.43 3.84
C PHE A 267 8.47 6.48 2.87
N PHE A 268 8.12 7.74 3.07
CA PHE A 268 8.61 8.82 2.23
C PHE A 268 10.11 9.07 2.41
N LEU A 269 10.63 9.00 3.64
CA LEU A 269 12.07 9.07 3.88
C LEU A 269 12.83 7.92 3.19
N VAL A 270 12.29 6.69 3.19
CA VAL A 270 12.87 5.56 2.44
C VAL A 270 12.94 5.86 0.95
N ILE A 271 11.89 6.41 0.38
CA ILE A 271 11.85 6.81 -1.05
C ILE A 271 12.86 7.92 -1.35
N LEU A 272 13.01 8.90 -0.45
CA LEU A 272 13.91 10.04 -0.63
C LEU A 272 15.38 9.64 -0.51
N THR A 273 15.70 8.78 0.46
CA THR A 273 17.09 8.47 0.81
C THR A 273 17.65 7.23 0.12
N GLY A 274 16.78 6.35 -0.39
CA GLY A 274 17.19 5.04 -0.89
C GLY A 274 17.77 4.15 0.21
N LYS A 275 17.41 4.38 1.49
CA LYS A 275 17.89 3.64 2.66
C LYS A 275 16.74 2.88 3.30
N ASP A 276 17.04 1.76 3.94
CA ASP A 276 16.07 1.02 4.75
C ASP A 276 15.57 1.85 5.94
N ALA A 277 14.36 1.56 6.42
CA ALA A 277 13.76 2.23 7.58
C ALA A 277 14.59 2.08 8.87
N VAL A 278 15.49 1.10 8.91
CA VAL A 278 16.44 0.85 9.99
C VAL A 278 17.83 0.69 9.42
N LEU A 279 18.75 1.53 9.87
CA LEU A 279 20.13 1.55 9.41
C LEU A 279 20.99 0.63 10.30
N ARG A 280 21.79 -0.22 9.66
CA ARG A 280 22.80 -1.01 10.31
C ARG A 280 24.13 -0.25 10.34
N PRO A 281 24.95 -0.35 11.40
CA PRO A 281 26.26 0.28 11.44
C PRO A 281 27.15 -0.27 10.31
N VAL A 282 27.87 0.61 9.63
CA VAL A 282 28.77 0.27 8.51
C VAL A 282 29.97 -0.58 8.97
N LYS A 283 30.36 -0.47 10.24
CA LYS A 283 31.31 -1.34 10.92
C LYS A 283 30.78 -1.58 12.32
N PRO A 284 30.62 -2.83 12.78
CA PRO A 284 30.41 -3.08 14.19
C PRO A 284 31.64 -2.56 14.93
N LEU A 285 31.51 -1.48 15.69
CA LEU A 285 32.43 -1.22 16.80
C LEU A 285 32.17 -2.37 17.75
N GLU A 286 33.23 -2.99 18.22
CA GLU A 286 33.20 -4.10 19.17
C GLU A 286 32.12 -3.81 20.23
N ASP A 287 31.08 -4.66 20.31
CA ASP A 287 29.98 -4.66 21.28
C ASP A 287 28.72 -3.79 21.01
N SER A 288 28.52 -3.11 19.88
CA SER A 288 27.22 -2.47 19.63
C SER A 288 26.67 -2.75 18.21
N ASP A 289 25.75 -3.70 18.13
CA ASP A 289 24.84 -3.90 16.96
C ASP A 289 23.69 -2.86 16.99
N GLU A 290 23.94 -1.63 17.40
CA GLU A 290 22.90 -0.64 17.61
C GLU A 290 22.33 -0.17 16.26
N MET A 291 21.11 -0.61 15.96
CA MET A 291 20.38 -0.21 14.77
C MET A 291 19.77 1.18 14.96
N THR A 292 20.02 2.09 14.03
CA THR A 292 19.51 3.46 14.08
C THR A 292 18.25 3.58 13.20
N PRO A 293 17.10 4.02 13.72
CA PRO A 293 15.94 4.35 12.90
C PRO A 293 16.27 5.43 11.86
N LEU A 294 15.79 5.26 10.63
CA LEU A 294 16.03 6.22 9.53
C LEU A 294 15.57 7.63 9.89
N VAL A 295 14.43 7.73 10.57
CA VAL A 295 13.87 9.02 11.05
C VAL A 295 14.87 9.75 11.92
N GLU A 296 15.46 9.06 12.90
CA GLU A 296 16.45 9.63 13.81
C GLU A 296 17.71 10.06 13.06
N TRP A 297 18.20 9.20 12.16
CA TRP A 297 19.34 9.55 11.33
C TRP A 297 19.08 10.81 10.49
N VAL A 298 17.91 10.93 9.83
CA VAL A 298 17.58 12.12 9.04
C VAL A 298 17.45 13.35 9.94
N LYS A 299 16.75 13.26 11.08
CA LYS A 299 16.64 14.37 12.06
C LYS A 299 18.02 14.89 12.46
N ASN A 300 18.95 13.99 12.75
CA ASN A 300 20.31 14.34 13.20
C ASN A 300 21.15 14.99 12.10
N VAL A 301 20.95 14.65 10.81
CA VAL A 301 21.81 15.15 9.74
C VAL A 301 21.22 16.32 8.94
N PHE A 302 19.91 16.49 8.95
CA PHE A 302 19.20 17.45 8.10
C PHE A 302 19.59 18.91 8.33
N GLY A 303 19.97 19.27 9.56
CA GLY A 303 20.41 20.64 9.88
C GLY A 303 21.87 20.95 9.52
N TYR A 304 22.70 19.91 9.26
CA TYR A 304 24.15 20.06 9.14
C TYR A 304 24.70 19.62 7.79
N LYS A 305 24.03 18.70 7.10
CA LYS A 305 24.50 18.17 5.82
C LYS A 305 23.81 18.84 4.63
N CYS A 306 24.53 18.85 3.49
CA CYS A 306 23.89 19.17 2.22
C CYS A 306 22.82 18.14 1.87
N ILE A 307 21.73 18.58 1.25
CA ILE A 307 20.63 17.70 0.85
C ILE A 307 21.11 16.54 -0.01
N SER A 308 22.10 16.78 -0.91
CA SER A 308 22.71 15.75 -1.74
C SER A 308 23.43 14.63 -0.97
N GLU A 309 23.71 14.81 0.30
CA GLU A 309 24.29 13.78 1.17
C GLU A 309 23.22 12.94 1.89
N ILE A 310 21.99 13.43 1.95
CA ILE A 310 20.86 12.79 2.60
C ILE A 310 20.06 11.95 1.60
N VAL A 311 19.82 12.51 0.41
CA VAL A 311 19.00 11.86 -0.62
C VAL A 311 19.76 10.75 -1.34
N ASP A 312 18.99 9.85 -1.98
CA ASP A 312 19.55 8.79 -2.81
C ASP A 312 20.41 9.40 -3.95
N PRO A 313 21.66 8.96 -4.11
CA PRO A 313 22.54 9.39 -5.23
C PRO A 313 21.91 9.16 -6.61
N ALA A 314 20.94 8.25 -6.73
CA ALA A 314 20.20 8.04 -7.97
C ALA A 314 19.23 9.18 -8.31
N ILE A 315 18.88 10.02 -7.35
CA ILE A 315 18.11 11.24 -7.59
C ILE A 315 19.03 12.28 -8.24
N THR A 316 19.04 12.28 -9.56
CA THR A 316 19.81 13.24 -10.35
C THR A 316 19.03 14.54 -10.52
N GLY A 317 19.64 15.65 -10.19
CA GLY A 317 19.07 16.99 -10.37
C GLY A 317 19.88 17.97 -9.55
N THR A 318 20.65 18.81 -10.23
CA THR A 318 21.52 19.81 -9.59
C THR A 318 20.92 21.20 -9.59
N ASP A 319 19.74 21.38 -10.23
CA ASP A 319 19.10 22.67 -10.27
C ASP A 319 18.54 23.04 -8.89
N GLU A 320 18.48 24.33 -8.62
CA GLU A 320 18.07 24.86 -7.32
C GLU A 320 16.58 24.55 -7.01
N GLN A 321 15.78 24.40 -8.04
CA GLN A 321 14.36 24.04 -7.89
C GLN A 321 14.18 22.62 -7.35
N VAL A 322 14.92 21.65 -7.89
CA VAL A 322 14.91 20.27 -7.38
C VAL A 322 15.39 20.23 -5.93
N LYS A 323 16.44 20.98 -5.58
CA LYS A 323 16.92 21.07 -4.19
C LYS A 323 15.85 21.64 -3.25
N GLN A 324 15.11 22.67 -3.66
CA GLN A 324 14.01 23.22 -2.88
C GLN A 324 12.88 22.21 -2.70
N GLN A 325 12.50 21.47 -3.74
CA GLN A 325 11.50 20.40 -3.65
C GLN A 325 11.96 19.27 -2.71
N LEU A 326 13.22 18.85 -2.80
CA LEU A 326 13.78 17.83 -1.93
C LEU A 326 13.78 18.28 -0.46
N ARG A 327 14.16 19.56 -0.21
CA ARG A 327 14.11 20.12 1.15
C ARG A 327 12.69 20.12 1.69
N ALA A 328 11.72 20.65 0.94
CA ALA A 328 10.32 20.68 1.34
C ALA A 328 9.74 19.27 1.58
N SER A 329 10.21 18.29 0.80
CA SER A 329 9.81 16.88 0.94
C SER A 329 10.37 16.24 2.21
N ILE A 330 11.64 16.50 2.55
CA ILE A 330 12.22 16.02 3.81
C ILE A 330 11.52 16.68 5.00
N GLU A 331 11.27 17.99 4.94
CA GLU A 331 10.55 18.74 5.99
C GLU A 331 9.14 18.18 6.20
N LEU A 332 8.42 17.85 5.11
CA LEU A 332 7.10 17.22 5.20
C LEU A 332 7.18 15.84 5.84
N ALA A 333 8.13 15.01 5.41
CA ALA A 333 8.31 13.66 5.97
C ALA A 333 8.65 13.72 7.47
N LEU A 334 9.51 14.67 7.89
CA LEU A 334 9.84 14.86 9.30
C LEU A 334 8.63 15.32 10.13
N ARG A 335 7.78 16.20 9.59
CA ARG A 335 6.52 16.57 10.27
C ARG A 335 5.56 15.41 10.41
N CYS A 336 5.50 14.51 9.42
CA CYS A 336 4.73 13.28 9.54
C CYS A 336 5.28 12.35 10.65
N THR A 337 6.57 12.45 10.96
CA THR A 337 7.23 11.61 11.98
C THR A 337 7.49 12.34 13.31
N GLU A 338 6.71 13.38 13.61
CA GLU A 338 6.75 14.00 14.95
C GLU A 338 6.34 13.00 16.03
N THR A 339 6.96 13.12 17.20
CA THR A 339 6.71 12.22 18.33
C THR A 339 5.29 12.39 18.84
N GLU A 340 4.87 13.64 18.99
CA GLU A 340 3.50 13.99 19.41
C GLU A 340 2.52 13.77 18.23
N GLU A 341 1.56 12.87 18.43
CA GLU A 341 0.60 12.47 17.38
C GLU A 341 -0.23 13.65 16.84
N ASP A 342 -0.63 14.58 17.73
CA ASP A 342 -1.42 15.78 17.37
C ASP A 342 -0.64 16.83 16.57
N SER A 343 0.69 16.75 16.58
CA SER A 343 1.57 17.64 15.79
C SER A 343 1.72 17.20 14.33
N ARG A 344 1.27 16.00 14.01
CA ARG A 344 1.35 15.46 12.64
C ARG A 344 0.23 16.03 11.76
N PRO A 345 0.51 16.33 10.48
CA PRO A 345 -0.55 16.69 9.52
C PRO A 345 -1.50 15.49 9.29
N THR A 346 -2.71 15.75 8.80
CA THR A 346 -3.56 14.67 8.28
C THR A 346 -3.05 14.16 6.92
N MET A 347 -3.47 12.96 6.49
CA MET A 347 -3.12 12.46 5.13
C MET A 347 -3.70 13.34 4.01
N VAL A 348 -4.79 14.07 4.26
CA VAL A 348 -5.35 15.08 3.34
C VAL A 348 -4.38 16.24 3.18
N ASP A 349 -3.82 16.74 4.29
CA ASP A 349 -2.83 17.82 4.28
C ASP A 349 -1.54 17.38 3.60
N VAL A 350 -1.08 16.14 3.88
CA VAL A 350 0.09 15.54 3.24
C VAL A 350 -0.08 15.48 1.72
N ALA A 351 -1.19 14.93 1.24
CA ALA A 351 -1.49 14.85 -0.19
C ALA A 351 -1.56 16.23 -0.85
N THR A 352 -2.15 17.22 -0.17
CA THR A 352 -2.25 18.62 -0.64
C THR A 352 -0.88 19.28 -0.72
N GLN A 353 -0.02 19.08 0.28
CA GLN A 353 1.34 19.63 0.29
C GLN A 353 2.22 19.00 -0.77
N LEU A 354 2.17 17.67 -0.96
CA LEU A 354 2.87 16.98 -2.04
C LEU A 354 2.45 17.52 -3.42
N LYS A 355 1.14 17.74 -3.62
CA LYS A 355 0.64 18.36 -4.85
C LYS A 355 1.20 19.77 -5.07
N THR A 356 1.39 20.52 -4.01
CA THR A 356 2.00 21.86 -4.07
C THR A 356 3.48 21.78 -4.44
N ILE A 357 4.23 20.84 -3.84
CA ILE A 357 5.63 20.59 -4.18
C ILE A 357 5.76 20.18 -5.65
N ILE A 358 4.89 19.32 -6.17
CA ILE A 358 4.87 18.92 -7.60
C ILE A 358 4.63 20.15 -8.49
N LYS A 359 3.67 21.01 -8.16
CA LYS A 359 3.31 22.18 -8.96
C LYS A 359 4.41 23.26 -8.96
N SER A 360 5.21 23.38 -7.91
CA SER A 360 6.30 24.36 -7.86
C SER A 360 7.29 24.18 -9.01
N SER A 361 7.35 22.99 -9.64
CA SER A 361 8.15 22.73 -10.84
C SER A 361 7.57 23.30 -12.13
N GLN A 362 6.28 23.67 -12.15
CA GLN A 362 5.60 24.10 -13.38
C GLN A 362 5.51 25.62 -13.53
N SER A 363 5.92 26.39 -12.51
CA SER A 363 5.64 27.83 -12.42
C SER A 363 6.71 28.75 -13.03
N ILE A 364 7.70 28.26 -13.75
CA ILE A 364 8.66 29.08 -14.46
C ILE A 364 8.57 28.80 -15.97
N CYS A 365 7.48 29.28 -16.59
CA CYS A 365 7.53 29.67 -17.98
C CYS A 365 7.96 31.14 -17.98
N PRO A 366 9.14 31.52 -18.52
CA PRO A 366 9.44 32.94 -18.69
C PRO A 366 8.43 33.46 -19.70
N LEU A 367 7.61 34.43 -19.28
CA LEU A 367 6.87 35.29 -20.20
C LEU A 367 7.92 35.87 -21.17
N SER A 368 7.94 35.37 -22.38
CA SER A 368 8.64 36.01 -23.49
C SER A 368 8.00 37.38 -23.71
N VAL A 369 8.61 38.38 -23.14
CA VAL A 369 8.33 39.78 -23.50
C VAL A 369 8.91 40.01 -24.89
N THR A 370 8.13 39.68 -25.92
CA THR A 370 8.34 40.21 -27.26
C THR A 370 7.73 41.58 -27.28
N GLY A 371 8.43 42.55 -26.70
CA GLY A 371 8.22 43.97 -26.96
C GLY A 371 8.93 44.38 -28.21
N GLN A 372 8.23 44.44 -29.34
CA GLN A 372 8.66 45.18 -30.50
C GLN A 372 8.82 46.67 -30.14
N LEU A 373 10.05 47.17 -30.04
CA LEU A 373 10.35 48.58 -30.11
C LEU A 373 10.64 48.92 -31.59
N SER A 374 9.65 49.53 -32.24
CA SER A 374 9.77 50.23 -33.49
C SER A 374 10.73 51.41 -33.32
N ALA A 375 11.75 51.42 -34.14
CA ALA A 375 12.65 52.52 -34.30
C ALA A 375 11.94 53.73 -34.97
N SER A 376 12.05 54.90 -34.39
CA SER A 376 11.99 56.14 -35.16
C SER A 376 13.05 57.13 -34.66
N CYS A 377 13.89 57.50 -35.62
CA CYS A 377 14.85 58.55 -35.72
C CYS A 377 14.62 59.81 -34.86
N SER A 378 15.68 60.41 -34.32
CA SER A 378 16.24 61.67 -34.85
C SER A 378 17.25 62.30 -33.87
N HIS A 379 18.44 62.48 -34.33
CA HIS A 379 19.36 63.66 -34.26
C HIS A 379 19.45 64.54 -33.01
N ASN A 380 20.62 64.66 -32.54
CA ASN A 380 21.51 65.84 -32.30
C ASN A 380 22.24 65.74 -30.95
N LEU A 381 23.56 65.56 -31.01
CA LEU A 381 24.60 66.61 -30.89
C LEU A 381 24.93 67.09 -29.47
N ILE A 382 26.23 66.96 -29.14
CA ILE A 382 27.13 67.82 -28.35
C ILE A 382 27.11 67.64 -26.82
N CYS A 383 28.14 67.19 -26.32
CA CYS A 383 29.33 67.42 -25.52
C CYS A 383 29.82 66.19 -24.80
#